data_3783f716c8167bf31b1bc193b26d11e5
#
_entry.id   3783f716c8167bf31b1bc193b26d11e5
#
_cell.length_a   1.000
_cell.length_b   1.000
_cell.length_c   1.000
_cell.angle_alpha   90.00
_cell.angle_beta   90.00
_cell.angle_gamma   90.00
#
_symmetry.space_group_name_H-M   'P 1'
#
loop_
_entity.id
_entity.type
_entity.pdbx_description
1 polymer ?
#
loop_
_entity_poly.entity_id
_entity_poly.type
_entity_poly.pdbx_seq_one_letter_code
_entity_poly.pdbx_strand_id
1 'polypeptide(L)'
;MSAFKLDRQETADDDTMMIPNEAFLKYFPDAVLSGMEDRTERSSCLRVGTYAVMRKIVSDYSLDKLLGQFFSERDMALLLDLASYSIVEESNVAQHYPDYAYNHPLYSSGMKIYSDASVSDFFKSITKGKSTGFLNEWNAKRNRRERIYVSYDSTNKNCQAGEIELAEFGHAKTDIGSAIINYSVGYDLKNKEPLFYEAYPGSINDVSQLRTMLGKITGYGYKKIGFILDRGYFSRGNIRYLDECGYSFVIMAKGMSSFISDLILENKGTFENKRSCDMNAYGVYGKTVQKTLFEGDEKKRYIHIYHSISKDADEREHFENALRERTALLMSHQNETVEFGSAYEKYFYLHYDKDGVFLYPEEKTTVTEREISLCGYFVIITSERKIHEVPLYSGSVNVFEIPPFGASSK
;
A
#
# COMPACT_ATOMS: atom_id res chain seq x y z
N MET A 1 -20.88 -7.76 31.29
CA MET A 1 -20.96 -9.22 31.36
C MET A 1 -19.56 -9.74 31.58
N SER A 2 -19.24 -10.32 32.74
CA SER A 2 -17.93 -10.94 32.94
C SER A 2 -17.87 -12.20 32.09
N ALA A 3 -16.97 -12.24 31.16
CA ALA A 3 -16.70 -13.42 30.35
C ALA A 3 -16.34 -14.60 31.28
N PHE A 4 -16.91 -15.75 31.03
CA PHE A 4 -16.50 -16.98 31.69
C PHE A 4 -15.06 -17.25 31.32
N LYS A 5 -14.14 -17.10 32.27
CA LYS A 5 -12.74 -17.49 32.08
C LYS A 5 -12.56 -18.92 32.54
N LEU A 6 -11.98 -19.75 31.73
CA LEU A 6 -11.38 -21.00 32.13
C LEU A 6 -9.95 -20.69 32.60
N ASP A 7 -9.61 -21.09 33.81
CA ASP A 7 -8.28 -20.91 34.34
C ASP A 7 -7.34 -21.92 33.67
N ARG A 8 -6.17 -21.47 33.29
CA ARG A 8 -5.11 -22.29 32.70
C ARG A 8 -4.19 -22.73 33.81
N GLN A 9 -3.97 -24.01 33.92
CA GLN A 9 -2.96 -24.57 34.81
C GLN A 9 -1.87 -25.24 33.96
N GLU A 10 -0.63 -24.80 34.10
CA GLU A 10 0.52 -25.44 33.47
C GLU A 10 0.91 -26.65 34.35
N THR A 11 1.02 -27.82 33.76
CA THR A 11 1.57 -29.01 34.40
C THR A 11 3.09 -29.08 34.18
N ALA A 12 3.81 -29.87 34.99
CA ALA A 12 5.26 -30.02 34.92
C ALA A 12 5.77 -30.51 33.56
N ASP A 13 4.91 -31.08 32.71
CA ASP A 13 5.21 -31.60 31.38
C ASP A 13 4.79 -30.66 30.26
N ASP A 14 4.55 -29.36 30.54
CA ASP A 14 4.16 -28.33 29.55
C ASP A 14 2.75 -28.56 28.93
N ASP A 15 1.95 -29.47 29.48
CA ASP A 15 0.56 -29.71 29.05
C ASP A 15 -0.38 -28.68 29.69
N THR A 16 -1.01 -27.88 28.89
CA THR A 16 -2.00 -26.89 29.36
C THR A 16 -3.37 -27.55 29.47
N MET A 17 -3.86 -27.74 30.67
CA MET A 17 -5.18 -28.27 30.93
C MET A 17 -6.16 -27.15 31.22
N MET A 18 -7.31 -27.15 30.58
CA MET A 18 -8.40 -26.21 30.87
C MET A 18 -9.20 -26.72 32.07
N ILE A 19 -9.14 -25.99 33.20
CA ILE A 19 -9.90 -26.30 34.39
C ILE A 19 -11.00 -25.29 34.51
N PRO A 20 -12.28 -25.74 34.69
CA PRO A 20 -13.39 -24.82 34.93
C PRO A 20 -13.18 -24.08 36.25
N ASN A 21 -13.25 -22.76 36.22
CA ASN A 21 -13.19 -21.96 37.44
C ASN A 21 -14.51 -22.03 38.23
N GLU A 22 -14.48 -21.55 39.49
CA GLU A 22 -15.64 -21.55 40.37
C GLU A 22 -16.86 -20.85 39.76
N ALA A 23 -16.66 -19.80 38.98
CA ALA A 23 -17.76 -19.08 38.33
C ALA A 23 -18.43 -19.94 37.26
N PHE A 24 -17.65 -20.71 36.48
CA PHE A 24 -18.17 -21.63 35.48
C PHE A 24 -18.98 -22.77 36.17
N LEU A 25 -18.41 -23.42 37.18
CA LEU A 25 -19.05 -24.51 37.91
C LEU A 25 -20.30 -24.08 38.64
N LYS A 26 -20.39 -22.81 39.06
CA LYS A 26 -21.60 -22.26 39.66
C LYS A 26 -22.81 -22.23 38.73
N TYR A 27 -22.56 -21.98 37.44
CA TYR A 27 -23.62 -21.92 36.43
C TYR A 27 -23.84 -23.22 35.68
N PHE A 28 -22.82 -24.08 35.65
CA PHE A 28 -22.84 -25.38 34.98
C PHE A 28 -22.27 -26.48 35.88
N PRO A 29 -22.97 -26.80 36.99
CA PRO A 29 -22.46 -27.73 38.00
C PRO A 29 -22.28 -29.17 37.48
N ASP A 30 -23.02 -29.54 36.45
CA ASP A 30 -22.98 -30.88 35.84
C ASP A 30 -22.21 -30.90 34.50
N ALA A 31 -21.44 -29.87 34.22
CA ALA A 31 -20.68 -29.81 32.97
C ALA A 31 -19.57 -30.87 32.97
N VAL A 32 -19.78 -31.92 32.21
CA VAL A 32 -18.70 -32.84 31.80
C VAL A 32 -17.99 -32.19 30.66
N LEU A 33 -16.78 -31.69 30.92
CA LEU A 33 -15.91 -31.19 29.83
C LEU A 33 -15.42 -32.42 29.07
N SER A 34 -16.13 -32.77 27.99
CA SER A 34 -15.70 -33.81 27.07
C SER A 34 -14.39 -33.40 26.45
N GLY A 35 -13.35 -34.19 26.59
CA GLY A 35 -12.04 -33.95 26.01
C GLY A 35 -10.89 -33.80 27.01
N MET A 36 -11.18 -33.90 28.31
CA MET A 36 -10.10 -34.00 29.29
C MET A 36 -9.42 -35.36 29.34
N GLU A 37 -9.99 -36.38 28.69
CA GLU A 37 -9.43 -37.74 28.70
C GLU A 37 -8.48 -38.04 27.54
N ASP A 38 -8.62 -37.34 26.41
CA ASP A 38 -7.71 -37.53 25.31
C ASP A 38 -6.82 -36.31 25.13
N ARG A 39 -5.55 -36.47 25.43
CA ARG A 39 -4.52 -35.60 24.84
C ARG A 39 -4.78 -35.59 23.37
N THR A 40 -5.35 -34.52 22.86
CA THR A 40 -5.38 -34.31 21.42
C THR A 40 -3.95 -34.17 20.96
N GLU A 41 -3.35 -35.28 20.60
CA GLU A 41 -2.06 -35.27 19.92
C GLU A 41 -2.18 -34.28 18.76
N ARG A 42 -1.16 -33.45 18.60
CA ARG A 42 -1.09 -32.52 17.48
C ARG A 42 -1.40 -33.29 16.20
N SER A 43 -2.24 -32.76 15.34
CA SER A 43 -2.60 -33.41 14.09
C SER A 43 -1.37 -33.94 13.38
N SER A 44 -1.37 -35.23 13.04
CA SER A 44 -0.29 -35.86 12.26
C SER A 44 -0.25 -35.34 10.81
N CYS A 45 -1.28 -34.62 10.38
CA CYS A 45 -1.41 -34.06 9.02
C CYS A 45 -1.15 -32.55 9.03
N LEU A 46 0.10 -32.15 8.76
CA LEU A 46 0.49 -30.74 8.70
C LEU A 46 0.49 -30.22 7.27
N ARG A 47 0.15 -28.95 7.08
CA ARG A 47 0.20 -28.25 5.80
C ARG A 47 1.62 -27.77 5.52
N VAL A 48 2.42 -28.57 4.81
CA VAL A 48 3.86 -28.35 4.63
C VAL A 48 4.24 -27.45 3.46
N GLY A 49 3.33 -27.23 2.48
CA GLY A 49 3.68 -26.57 1.21
C GLY A 49 4.26 -25.16 1.41
N THR A 50 3.53 -24.30 2.08
CA THR A 50 3.98 -22.92 2.35
C THR A 50 5.22 -22.90 3.23
N TYR A 51 5.30 -23.76 4.24
CA TYR A 51 6.48 -23.86 5.09
C TYR A 51 7.76 -24.20 4.32
N ALA A 52 7.67 -25.08 3.32
CA ALA A 52 8.82 -25.43 2.48
C ALA A 52 9.30 -24.20 1.67
N VAL A 53 8.36 -23.42 1.11
CA VAL A 53 8.67 -22.17 0.41
C VAL A 53 9.31 -21.15 1.36
N MET A 54 8.72 -20.94 2.53
CA MET A 54 9.23 -19.99 3.53
C MET A 54 10.64 -20.41 4.02
N ARG A 55 10.87 -21.69 4.28
CA ARG A 55 12.22 -22.18 4.62
C ARG A 55 13.24 -21.90 3.53
N LYS A 56 12.86 -22.06 2.28
CA LYS A 56 13.73 -21.74 1.15
C LYS A 56 14.11 -20.26 1.14
N ILE A 57 13.13 -19.37 1.32
CA ILE A 57 13.35 -17.92 1.39
C ILE A 57 14.26 -17.57 2.58
N VAL A 58 13.98 -18.09 3.77
CA VAL A 58 14.80 -17.86 4.96
C VAL A 58 16.25 -18.28 4.73
N SER A 59 16.45 -19.44 4.09
CA SER A 59 17.77 -19.95 3.74
C SER A 59 18.48 -19.10 2.68
N ASP A 60 17.80 -18.75 1.59
CA ASP A 60 18.40 -18.00 0.46
C ASP A 60 18.89 -16.62 0.90
N TYR A 61 18.14 -15.98 1.79
CA TYR A 61 18.50 -14.68 2.34
C TYR A 61 19.28 -14.75 3.65
N SER A 62 19.53 -15.95 4.18
CA SER A 62 20.16 -16.17 5.50
C SER A 62 19.50 -15.34 6.60
N LEU A 63 18.15 -15.30 6.60
CA LEU A 63 17.38 -14.48 7.53
C LEU A 63 17.53 -14.95 8.98
N ASP A 64 17.69 -16.25 9.20
CA ASP A 64 18.00 -16.85 10.49
C ASP A 64 19.28 -16.26 11.10
N LYS A 65 20.37 -16.21 10.32
CA LYS A 65 21.65 -15.64 10.77
C LYS A 65 21.56 -14.13 11.00
N LEU A 66 20.77 -13.45 10.18
CA LEU A 66 20.60 -12.00 10.29
C LEU A 66 19.76 -11.64 11.51
N LEU A 67 18.61 -12.28 11.68
CA LEU A 67 17.73 -12.07 12.82
C LEU A 67 18.37 -12.51 14.15
N GLY A 68 19.17 -13.58 14.14
CA GLY A 68 19.90 -14.07 15.31
C GLY A 68 20.92 -13.08 15.90
N GLN A 69 21.25 -11.98 15.18
CA GLN A 69 22.07 -10.90 15.73
C GLN A 69 21.28 -9.98 16.68
N PHE A 70 19.95 -9.94 16.55
CA PHE A 70 19.08 -9.00 17.25
C PHE A 70 18.08 -9.69 18.19
N PHE A 71 17.84 -10.98 17.99
CA PHE A 71 16.84 -11.76 18.71
C PHE A 71 17.46 -13.03 19.28
N SER A 72 16.92 -13.52 20.39
CA SER A 72 17.21 -14.86 20.87
C SER A 72 16.73 -15.90 19.86
N GLU A 73 17.26 -17.14 19.94
CA GLU A 73 16.82 -18.24 19.08
C GLU A 73 15.30 -18.45 19.16
N ARG A 74 14.74 -18.40 20.37
CA ARG A 74 13.32 -18.50 20.63
C ARG A 74 12.54 -17.39 19.93
N ASP A 75 12.96 -16.14 20.10
CA ASP A 75 12.23 -14.98 19.58
C ASP A 75 12.35 -14.87 18.06
N MET A 76 13.50 -15.26 17.51
CA MET A 76 13.71 -15.37 16.06
C MET A 76 12.77 -16.41 15.44
N ALA A 77 12.69 -17.60 16.04
CA ALA A 77 11.81 -18.66 15.57
C ALA A 77 10.34 -18.22 15.62
N LEU A 78 9.91 -17.62 16.74
CA LEU A 78 8.56 -17.07 16.87
C LEU A 78 8.28 -15.98 15.84
N LEU A 79 9.24 -15.07 15.55
CA LEU A 79 9.08 -14.04 14.52
C LEU A 79 8.85 -14.66 13.14
N LEU A 80 9.60 -15.71 12.80
CA LEU A 80 9.44 -16.42 11.53
C LEU A 80 8.11 -17.18 11.45
N ASP A 81 7.65 -17.74 12.55
CA ASP A 81 6.34 -18.38 12.63
C ASP A 81 5.21 -17.36 12.44
N LEU A 82 5.29 -16.21 13.10
CA LEU A 82 4.30 -15.13 12.96
C LEU A 82 4.33 -14.50 11.57
N ALA A 83 5.49 -14.35 10.94
CA ALA A 83 5.59 -13.90 9.56
C ALA A 83 4.95 -14.90 8.60
N SER A 84 5.18 -16.20 8.81
CA SER A 84 4.54 -17.27 8.02
C SER A 84 3.04 -17.27 8.21
N TYR A 85 2.55 -17.14 9.43
CA TYR A 85 1.13 -17.00 9.75
C TYR A 85 0.51 -15.82 9.02
N SER A 86 1.13 -14.65 9.11
CA SER A 86 0.59 -13.43 8.49
C SER A 86 0.49 -13.54 6.96
N ILE A 87 1.41 -14.26 6.32
CA ILE A 87 1.41 -14.46 4.86
C ILE A 87 0.37 -15.49 4.45
N VAL A 88 0.22 -16.58 5.20
CA VAL A 88 -0.66 -17.70 4.83
C VAL A 88 -2.13 -17.39 5.08
N GLU A 89 -2.42 -16.80 6.22
CA GLU A 89 -3.79 -16.48 6.63
C GLU A 89 -4.22 -15.05 6.26
N GLU A 90 -3.34 -14.28 5.63
CA GLU A 90 -3.56 -12.85 5.33
C GLU A 90 -4.04 -12.05 6.55
N SER A 91 -3.62 -12.48 7.75
CA SER A 91 -4.06 -11.96 9.03
C SER A 91 -2.86 -11.66 9.94
N ASN A 92 -3.03 -10.67 10.80
CA ASN A 92 -2.07 -10.33 11.86
C ASN A 92 -2.69 -10.37 13.27
N VAL A 93 -3.86 -10.96 13.40
CA VAL A 93 -4.57 -11.07 14.69
C VAL A 93 -3.96 -12.17 15.53
N ALA A 94 -3.24 -11.81 16.59
CA ALA A 94 -2.49 -12.75 17.44
C ALA A 94 -3.35 -13.89 18.02
N GLN A 95 -4.63 -13.64 18.24
CA GLN A 95 -5.59 -14.64 18.77
C GLN A 95 -5.78 -15.85 17.83
N HIS A 96 -5.58 -15.67 16.52
CA HIS A 96 -5.74 -16.74 15.53
C HIS A 96 -4.43 -17.48 15.21
N TYR A 97 -3.30 -16.99 15.73
CA TYR A 97 -2.01 -17.65 15.53
C TYR A 97 -1.98 -19.09 16.06
N PRO A 98 -2.56 -19.44 17.22
CA PRO A 98 -2.57 -20.82 17.69
C PRO A 98 -3.26 -21.80 16.74
N ASP A 99 -4.35 -21.39 16.08
CA ASP A 99 -5.07 -22.23 15.11
C ASP A 99 -4.21 -22.52 13.86
N TYR A 100 -3.52 -21.50 13.36
CA TYR A 100 -2.52 -21.68 12.30
C TYR A 100 -1.40 -22.61 12.74
N ALA A 101 -0.80 -22.33 13.90
CA ALA A 101 0.33 -23.05 14.44
C ALA A 101 0.04 -24.52 14.70
N TYR A 102 -1.20 -24.86 15.02
CA TYR A 102 -1.64 -26.24 15.21
C TYR A 102 -1.56 -27.06 13.92
N ASN A 103 -1.83 -26.46 12.77
CA ASN A 103 -1.94 -27.16 11.48
C ASN A 103 -0.71 -27.04 10.58
N HIS A 104 0.31 -26.27 10.99
CA HIS A 104 1.49 -25.98 10.17
C HIS A 104 2.79 -26.33 10.89
N PRO A 105 3.84 -26.75 10.16
CA PRO A 105 5.19 -26.84 10.74
C PRO A 105 5.65 -25.46 11.20
N LEU A 106 6.40 -25.42 12.30
CA LEU A 106 6.90 -24.20 12.91
C LEU A 106 8.44 -24.19 12.92
N TYR A 107 9.00 -22.98 12.98
CA TYR A 107 10.41 -22.74 13.26
C TYR A 107 10.72 -22.88 14.75
N SER A 108 9.74 -22.64 15.60
CA SER A 108 9.84 -22.79 17.06
C SER A 108 10.21 -24.21 17.44
N SER A 109 11.21 -24.34 18.32
CA SER A 109 11.72 -25.63 18.79
C SER A 109 10.60 -26.46 19.41
N GLY A 110 10.61 -27.77 19.13
CA GLY A 110 9.53 -28.67 19.54
C GLY A 110 8.15 -28.32 18.97
N MET A 111 8.13 -27.46 17.94
CA MET A 111 6.88 -26.95 17.37
C MET A 111 5.96 -26.29 18.43
N LYS A 112 6.57 -25.56 19.36
CA LYS A 112 5.86 -24.89 20.45
C LYS A 112 4.89 -23.84 19.94
N ILE A 113 3.64 -23.94 20.38
CA ILE A 113 2.58 -22.98 20.09
C ILE A 113 2.54 -21.94 21.21
N TYR A 114 2.63 -20.67 20.85
CA TYR A 114 2.58 -19.56 21.80
C TYR A 114 1.17 -18.97 21.88
N SER A 115 0.75 -18.60 23.07
CA SER A 115 -0.52 -17.89 23.28
C SER A 115 -0.46 -16.45 22.76
N ASP A 116 -1.61 -15.85 22.55
CA ASP A 116 -1.76 -14.44 22.19
C ASP A 116 -1.07 -13.48 23.17
N ALA A 117 -1.12 -13.79 24.48
CA ALA A 117 -0.40 -13.03 25.50
C ALA A 117 1.12 -13.10 25.28
N SER A 118 1.66 -14.30 25.02
CA SER A 118 3.09 -14.47 24.71
C SER A 118 3.50 -13.76 23.44
N VAL A 119 2.67 -13.77 22.40
CA VAL A 119 2.88 -13.03 21.16
C VAL A 119 2.87 -11.52 21.41
N SER A 120 1.95 -11.03 22.22
CA SER A 120 1.88 -9.61 22.59
C SER A 120 3.12 -9.16 23.35
N ASP A 121 3.59 -9.95 24.29
CA ASP A 121 4.82 -9.65 25.05
C ASP A 121 6.06 -9.71 24.18
N PHE A 122 6.10 -10.64 23.24
CA PHE A 122 7.16 -10.68 22.24
C PHE A 122 7.18 -9.38 21.39
N PHE A 123 6.04 -8.93 20.87
CA PHE A 123 5.98 -7.68 20.11
C PHE A 123 6.40 -6.46 20.93
N LYS A 124 6.04 -6.36 22.21
CA LYS A 124 6.53 -5.30 23.12
C LYS A 124 8.05 -5.32 23.29
N SER A 125 8.69 -6.48 23.14
CA SER A 125 10.15 -6.60 23.23
C SER A 125 10.91 -6.12 21.99
N ILE A 126 10.20 -5.89 20.88
CA ILE A 126 10.80 -5.39 19.63
C ILE A 126 11.02 -3.88 19.74
N THR A 127 12.24 -3.50 20.01
CA THR A 127 12.62 -2.09 20.11
C THR A 127 12.94 -1.50 18.74
N LYS A 128 12.83 -0.17 18.61
CA LYS A 128 13.28 0.57 17.42
C LYS A 128 14.75 0.28 17.08
N GLY A 129 15.60 0.06 18.10
CA GLY A 129 17.00 -0.30 17.90
C GLY A 129 17.17 -1.64 17.18
N LYS A 130 16.40 -2.67 17.54
CA LYS A 130 16.40 -3.97 16.86
C LYS A 130 15.99 -3.84 15.40
N SER A 131 14.89 -3.10 15.12
CA SER A 131 14.41 -2.89 13.75
C SER A 131 15.41 -2.11 12.89
N THR A 132 16.00 -1.05 13.44
CA THR A 132 17.01 -0.24 12.74
C THR A 132 18.29 -1.05 12.51
N GLY A 133 18.75 -1.80 13.51
CA GLY A 133 19.91 -2.69 13.39
C GLY A 133 19.72 -3.74 12.30
N PHE A 134 18.55 -4.40 12.29
CA PHE A 134 18.20 -5.36 11.24
C PHE A 134 18.24 -4.72 9.84
N LEU A 135 17.62 -3.57 9.64
CA LEU A 135 17.62 -2.89 8.35
C LEU A 135 19.01 -2.44 7.91
N ASN A 136 19.85 -1.99 8.83
CA ASN A 136 21.25 -1.64 8.54
C ASN A 136 22.05 -2.86 8.05
N GLU A 137 21.96 -3.98 8.75
CA GLU A 137 22.63 -5.23 8.38
C GLU A 137 22.06 -5.82 7.08
N TRP A 138 20.75 -5.74 6.90
CA TRP A 138 20.08 -6.13 5.66
C TRP A 138 20.64 -5.37 4.47
N ASN A 139 20.76 -4.04 4.58
CA ASN A 139 21.30 -3.20 3.52
C ASN A 139 22.82 -3.28 3.38
N ALA A 140 23.57 -3.64 4.44
CA ALA A 140 25.01 -3.77 4.39
C ALA A 140 25.48 -4.90 3.45
N LYS A 141 24.67 -5.94 3.28
CA LYS A 141 24.96 -7.08 2.39
C LYS A 141 24.78 -6.76 0.90
N ARG A 142 24.27 -5.57 0.56
CA ARG A 142 23.91 -5.20 -0.81
C ARG A 142 25.05 -4.53 -1.57
N ASN A 143 25.05 -4.67 -2.89
CA ASN A 143 26.00 -3.97 -3.75
C ASN A 143 25.62 -2.48 -3.88
N ARG A 144 26.26 -1.63 -3.08
CA ARG A 144 26.00 -0.18 -3.05
C ARG A 144 26.62 0.59 -4.21
N ARG A 145 27.41 -0.05 -5.06
CA ARG A 145 28.08 0.60 -6.20
C ARG A 145 27.24 0.63 -7.44
N GLU A 146 26.36 -0.35 -7.60
CA GLU A 146 25.43 -0.42 -8.71
C GLU A 146 24.30 0.58 -8.58
N ARG A 147 23.73 0.95 -9.72
CA ARG A 147 22.52 1.74 -9.75
C ARG A 147 21.32 0.86 -9.38
N ILE A 148 20.54 1.34 -8.43
CA ILE A 148 19.28 0.73 -8.04
C ILE A 148 18.12 1.66 -8.35
N TYR A 149 16.95 1.10 -8.63
CA TYR A 149 15.69 1.82 -8.72
C TYR A 149 14.79 1.38 -7.60
N VAL A 150 14.47 2.34 -6.74
CA VAL A 150 13.63 2.12 -5.57
C VAL A 150 12.20 2.53 -5.90
N SER A 151 11.31 1.55 -5.97
CA SER A 151 9.88 1.82 -5.91
C SER A 151 9.52 2.15 -4.47
N TYR A 152 8.96 3.33 -4.27
CA TYR A 152 8.51 3.78 -2.97
C TYR A 152 7.00 3.95 -3.00
N ASP A 153 6.32 3.22 -2.15
CA ASP A 153 4.88 3.26 -2.00
C ASP A 153 4.47 3.32 -0.53
N SER A 154 3.33 3.92 -0.29
CA SER A 154 2.74 4.08 1.03
C SER A 154 1.31 3.55 1.07
N THR A 155 0.95 3.03 2.22
CA THR A 155 -0.42 2.62 2.51
C THR A 155 -0.74 2.93 3.96
N ASN A 156 -1.98 2.71 4.37
CA ASN A 156 -2.39 2.88 5.75
C ASN A 156 -3.29 1.74 6.21
N LYS A 157 -3.35 1.58 7.52
CA LYS A 157 -4.29 0.68 8.19
C LYS A 157 -5.06 1.44 9.25
N ASN A 158 -6.36 1.17 9.32
CA ASN A 158 -7.20 1.67 10.38
C ASN A 158 -6.76 1.07 11.72
N CYS A 159 -6.74 1.90 12.74
CA CYS A 159 -6.33 1.54 14.09
C CYS A 159 -7.42 1.96 15.07
N GLN A 160 -8.03 0.98 15.73
CA GLN A 160 -9.04 1.21 16.75
C GLN A 160 -8.46 1.17 18.18
N ALA A 161 -7.15 0.95 18.32
CA ALA A 161 -6.48 0.94 19.61
C ALA A 161 -6.25 2.34 20.15
N GLY A 162 -6.63 2.60 21.38
CA GLY A 162 -6.76 3.95 21.96
C GLY A 162 -5.47 4.64 22.39
N GLU A 163 -4.29 3.99 22.38
CA GLU A 163 -3.05 4.56 22.96
C GLU A 163 -1.82 4.34 22.08
N ILE A 164 -2.01 4.38 20.77
CA ILE A 164 -0.87 4.28 19.84
C ILE A 164 -0.55 5.68 19.31
N GLU A 165 0.63 6.20 19.63
CA GLU A 165 1.10 7.55 19.22
C GLU A 165 1.03 7.80 17.70
N LEU A 166 1.18 6.74 16.87
CA LEU A 166 1.11 6.85 15.42
C LEU A 166 -0.32 6.81 14.87
N ALA A 167 -1.31 6.45 15.69
CA ALA A 167 -2.70 6.36 15.27
C ALA A 167 -3.35 7.75 15.31
N GLU A 168 -3.44 8.38 14.17
CA GLU A 168 -3.99 9.73 14.00
C GLU A 168 -5.03 9.75 12.88
N PHE A 169 -5.94 10.72 12.92
CA PHE A 169 -6.88 10.94 11.84
C PHE A 169 -6.17 11.48 10.60
N GLY A 170 -6.46 10.89 9.45
CA GLY A 170 -5.87 11.25 8.17
C GLY A 170 -6.71 10.72 7.01
N HIS A 171 -6.11 10.58 5.84
CA HIS A 171 -6.79 10.07 4.65
C HIS A 171 -6.86 8.53 4.67
N ALA A 172 -7.82 7.98 5.38
CA ALA A 172 -8.03 6.54 5.43
C ALA A 172 -8.45 5.97 4.07
N LYS A 173 -7.87 4.82 3.70
CA LYS A 173 -8.22 4.10 2.44
C LYS A 173 -9.49 3.25 2.57
N THR A 174 -9.83 2.81 3.77
CA THR A 174 -10.96 1.90 4.00
C THR A 174 -12.05 2.52 4.89
N ASP A 175 -11.75 2.82 6.14
CA ASP A 175 -12.71 3.38 7.09
C ASP A 175 -12.36 4.85 7.38
N ILE A 176 -13.13 5.77 6.79
CA ILE A 176 -12.89 7.22 6.86
C ILE A 176 -13.09 7.79 8.28
N GLY A 177 -13.82 7.09 9.14
CA GLY A 177 -14.13 7.53 10.51
C GLY A 177 -13.11 7.12 11.57
N SER A 178 -12.10 6.34 11.22
CA SER A 178 -11.13 5.76 12.17
C SER A 178 -9.75 6.39 12.04
N ALA A 179 -9.01 6.46 13.15
CA ALA A 179 -7.60 6.78 13.12
C ALA A 179 -6.82 5.77 12.29
N ILE A 180 -5.75 6.20 11.67
CA ILE A 180 -4.90 5.38 10.81
C ILE A 180 -3.43 5.46 11.23
N ILE A 181 -2.69 4.42 10.90
CA ILE A 181 -1.23 4.41 10.89
C ILE A 181 -0.80 4.29 9.44
N ASN A 182 0.03 5.22 8.99
CA ASN A 182 0.66 5.16 7.69
C ASN A 182 1.91 4.29 7.75
N TYR A 183 2.19 3.56 6.69
CA TYR A 183 3.47 2.89 6.52
C TYR A 183 3.88 2.90 5.05
N SER A 184 5.17 2.91 4.83
CA SER A 184 5.77 2.92 3.50
C SER A 184 6.85 1.88 3.38
N VAL A 185 7.06 1.41 2.15
CA VAL A 185 8.08 0.44 1.81
C VAL A 185 8.90 0.98 0.65
N GLY A 186 10.22 0.90 0.77
CA GLY A 186 11.15 1.07 -0.34
C GLY A 186 11.57 -0.28 -0.88
N TYR A 187 11.32 -0.53 -2.17
CA TYR A 187 11.56 -1.80 -2.83
C TYR A 187 12.53 -1.65 -4.00
N ASP A 188 13.60 -2.45 -4.01
CA ASP A 188 14.54 -2.50 -5.14
C ASP A 188 13.94 -3.35 -6.27
N LEU A 189 13.53 -2.69 -7.34
CA LEU A 189 12.92 -3.35 -8.49
C LEU A 189 13.89 -4.24 -9.26
N LYS A 190 15.18 -3.91 -9.26
CA LYS A 190 16.19 -4.69 -9.99
C LYS A 190 16.44 -6.03 -9.33
N ASN A 191 16.63 -6.01 -8.00
CA ASN A 191 16.93 -7.20 -7.24
C ASN A 191 15.67 -7.89 -6.68
N LYS A 192 14.50 -7.25 -6.83
CA LYS A 192 13.19 -7.73 -6.33
C LYS A 192 13.18 -7.95 -4.82
N GLU A 193 13.70 -6.97 -4.08
CA GLU A 193 13.87 -7.07 -2.64
C GLU A 193 13.44 -5.81 -1.91
N PRO A 194 12.77 -5.91 -0.74
CA PRO A 194 12.50 -4.76 0.10
C PRO A 194 13.82 -4.23 0.68
N LEU A 195 14.01 -2.92 0.70
CA LEU A 195 15.19 -2.28 1.29
C LEU A 195 14.92 -1.79 2.71
N PHE A 196 13.76 -1.20 2.91
CA PHE A 196 13.36 -0.63 4.19
C PHE A 196 11.84 -0.46 4.25
N TYR A 197 11.37 -0.28 5.44
CA TYR A 197 10.00 0.14 5.74
C TYR A 197 9.99 1.23 6.79
N GLU A 198 8.92 1.98 6.87
CA GLU A 198 8.69 2.97 7.90
C GLU A 198 7.22 3.10 8.24
N ALA A 199 6.91 3.14 9.54
CA ALA A 199 5.60 3.54 10.04
C ALA A 199 5.66 5.00 10.48
N TYR A 200 4.61 5.78 10.18
CA TYR A 200 4.52 7.19 10.54
C TYR A 200 3.08 7.61 10.85
N PRO A 201 2.88 8.74 11.55
CA PRO A 201 1.56 9.19 11.96
C PRO A 201 0.56 9.32 10.82
N GLY A 202 -0.70 8.96 11.09
CA GLY A 202 -1.78 9.01 10.13
C GLY A 202 -2.06 10.38 9.55
N SER A 203 -1.78 11.46 10.29
CA SER A 203 -1.96 12.84 9.85
C SER A 203 -0.91 13.32 8.83
N ILE A 204 0.25 12.65 8.77
CA ILE A 204 1.32 13.02 7.84
C ILE A 204 0.97 12.53 6.44
N ASN A 205 0.97 13.44 5.48
CA ASN A 205 0.75 13.09 4.09
C ASN A 205 2.02 12.52 3.42
N ASP A 206 1.82 11.70 2.41
CA ASP A 206 2.87 11.01 1.66
C ASP A 206 3.90 11.97 1.04
N VAL A 207 3.44 13.15 0.60
CA VAL A 207 4.30 14.18 -0.01
C VAL A 207 5.38 14.66 0.96
N SER A 208 5.01 14.88 2.22
CA SER A 208 5.93 15.35 3.27
C SER A 208 6.86 14.23 3.72
N GLN A 209 6.36 13.00 3.80
CA GLN A 209 7.10 11.83 4.25
C GLN A 209 8.25 11.45 3.30
N LEU A 210 8.09 11.69 2.00
CA LEU A 210 9.11 11.39 1.00
C LEU A 210 10.49 11.96 1.36
N ARG A 211 10.55 13.21 1.82
CA ARG A 211 11.83 13.85 2.18
C ARG A 211 12.54 13.16 3.35
N THR A 212 11.78 12.79 4.38
CA THR A 212 12.32 12.07 5.53
C THR A 212 12.92 10.74 5.10
N MET A 213 12.23 10.06 4.21
CA MET A 213 12.61 8.77 3.69
C MET A 213 13.86 8.84 2.79
N LEU A 214 13.95 9.85 1.92
CA LEU A 214 15.14 10.08 1.09
C LEU A 214 16.40 10.31 1.95
N GLY A 215 16.27 11.02 3.07
CA GLY A 215 17.35 11.17 4.05
C GLY A 215 17.83 9.84 4.63
N LYS A 216 16.92 8.92 4.93
CA LYS A 216 17.26 7.57 5.45
C LYS A 216 18.00 6.72 4.42
N ILE A 217 17.56 6.73 3.16
CA ILE A 217 18.23 5.98 2.08
C ILE A 217 19.69 6.42 1.91
N THR A 218 19.93 7.71 2.03
CA THR A 218 21.30 8.25 2.01
C THR A 218 22.14 7.64 3.12
N GLY A 219 21.56 7.46 4.31
CA GLY A 219 22.22 6.81 5.45
C GLY A 219 22.64 5.36 5.18
N TYR A 220 21.95 4.62 4.32
CA TYR A 220 22.36 3.25 3.93
C TYR A 220 23.56 3.23 2.97
N GLY A 221 24.01 4.39 2.46
CA GLY A 221 25.24 4.50 1.67
C GLY A 221 25.10 4.11 0.21
N TYR A 222 23.89 4.04 -0.33
CA TYR A 222 23.68 3.88 -1.78
C TYR A 222 24.14 5.14 -2.53
N LYS A 223 24.94 4.95 -3.60
CA LYS A 223 25.55 6.07 -4.33
C LYS A 223 24.79 6.48 -5.58
N LYS A 224 24.06 5.56 -6.19
CA LYS A 224 23.36 5.78 -7.45
C LYS A 224 21.93 5.27 -7.32
N ILE A 225 21.00 6.16 -6.97
CA ILE A 225 19.61 5.82 -6.74
C ILE A 225 18.74 6.51 -7.76
N GLY A 226 17.82 5.77 -8.33
CA GLY A 226 16.64 6.28 -9.03
C GLY A 226 15.39 5.94 -8.21
N PHE A 227 14.43 6.84 -8.20
CA PHE A 227 13.15 6.62 -7.52
C PHE A 227 12.03 6.42 -8.53
N ILE A 228 11.15 5.48 -8.27
CA ILE A 228 9.90 5.31 -8.98
C ILE A 228 8.80 5.61 -7.98
N LEU A 229 8.04 6.66 -8.27
CA LEU A 229 7.10 7.26 -7.35
C LEU A 229 5.70 7.33 -7.98
N ASP A 230 4.68 7.04 -7.19
CA ASP A 230 3.30 7.24 -7.61
C ASP A 230 2.95 8.73 -7.70
N ARG A 231 1.86 9.02 -8.40
CA ARG A 231 1.30 10.36 -8.61
C ARG A 231 1.08 11.15 -7.31
N GLY A 232 0.85 10.46 -6.20
CA GLY A 232 0.68 11.07 -4.88
C GLY A 232 1.89 11.89 -4.42
N TYR A 233 3.08 11.55 -4.90
CA TYR A 233 4.32 12.24 -4.55
C TYR A 233 4.68 13.40 -5.49
N PHE A 234 3.92 13.61 -6.56
CA PHE A 234 4.17 14.67 -7.53
C PHE A 234 3.89 16.05 -6.94
N SER A 235 4.94 16.78 -6.64
CA SER A 235 4.89 18.17 -6.21
C SER A 235 6.16 18.92 -6.63
N ARG A 236 6.06 20.24 -6.80
CA ARG A 236 7.22 21.10 -7.11
C ARG A 236 8.33 20.93 -6.08
N GLY A 237 7.95 20.87 -4.78
CA GLY A 237 8.90 20.71 -3.70
C GLY A 237 9.65 19.38 -3.74
N ASN A 238 8.96 18.28 -4.04
CA ASN A 238 9.58 16.96 -4.13
C ASN A 238 10.49 16.83 -5.35
N ILE A 239 10.07 17.32 -6.51
CA ILE A 239 10.89 17.31 -7.72
C ILE A 239 12.20 18.11 -7.52
N ARG A 240 12.11 19.31 -6.92
CA ARG A 240 13.30 20.11 -6.60
C ARG A 240 14.21 19.40 -5.62
N TYR A 241 13.66 18.82 -4.58
CA TYR A 241 14.44 18.09 -3.59
C TYR A 241 15.15 16.87 -4.18
N LEU A 242 14.49 16.10 -5.05
CA LEU A 242 15.14 15.00 -5.78
C LEU A 242 16.32 15.50 -6.65
N ASP A 243 16.15 16.65 -7.30
CA ASP A 243 17.20 17.29 -8.09
C ASP A 243 18.37 17.77 -7.24
N GLU A 244 18.10 18.43 -6.11
CA GLU A 244 19.12 18.91 -5.16
C GLU A 244 19.94 17.75 -4.60
N CYS A 245 19.30 16.61 -4.34
CA CYS A 245 19.97 15.38 -3.91
C CYS A 245 20.69 14.64 -5.04
N GLY A 246 20.52 15.04 -6.30
CA GLY A 246 21.11 14.36 -7.46
C GLY A 246 20.48 13.00 -7.77
N TYR A 247 19.27 12.76 -7.30
CA TYR A 247 18.56 11.51 -7.54
C TYR A 247 17.84 11.52 -8.89
N SER A 248 17.92 10.40 -9.58
CA SER A 248 17.07 10.17 -10.75
C SER A 248 15.67 9.79 -10.29
N PHE A 249 14.67 10.14 -11.11
CA PHE A 249 13.31 9.78 -10.77
C PHE A 249 12.45 9.46 -11.99
N VAL A 250 11.43 8.65 -11.72
CA VAL A 250 10.28 8.39 -12.56
C VAL A 250 9.06 8.64 -11.70
N ILE A 251 8.17 9.51 -12.13
CA ILE A 251 6.98 9.85 -11.38
C ILE A 251 5.80 10.01 -12.31
N MET A 252 4.65 9.47 -11.91
CA MET A 252 3.41 9.74 -12.61
C MET A 252 2.93 11.14 -12.27
N ALA A 253 2.54 11.92 -13.28
CA ALA A 253 2.00 13.25 -13.06
C ALA A 253 0.68 13.17 -12.30
N LYS A 254 0.54 13.98 -11.24
CA LYS A 254 -0.67 14.05 -10.43
C LYS A 254 -1.77 14.80 -11.17
N GLY A 255 -2.88 14.11 -11.42
CA GLY A 255 -4.12 14.69 -11.92
C GLY A 255 -3.95 15.40 -13.27
N MET A 256 -5.04 15.88 -13.79
CA MET A 256 -5.06 16.73 -14.96
C MET A 256 -4.86 18.20 -14.53
N SER A 257 -3.63 18.51 -14.03
CA SER A 257 -3.27 19.92 -13.89
C SER A 257 -3.39 20.60 -15.26
N SER A 258 -3.67 21.88 -15.29
CA SER A 258 -3.80 22.62 -16.56
C SER A 258 -2.60 22.37 -17.50
N PHE A 259 -1.39 22.37 -16.93
CA PHE A 259 -0.17 22.08 -17.68
C PHE A 259 -0.18 20.70 -18.36
N ILE A 260 -0.58 19.64 -17.65
CA ILE A 260 -0.63 18.28 -18.19
C ILE A 260 -1.73 18.15 -19.22
N SER A 261 -2.91 18.72 -18.95
CA SER A 261 -4.04 18.72 -19.88
C SER A 261 -3.67 19.44 -21.18
N ASP A 262 -3.07 20.62 -21.07
CA ASP A 262 -2.66 21.41 -22.24
C ASP A 262 -1.58 20.68 -23.04
N LEU A 263 -0.63 20.04 -22.35
CA LEU A 263 0.41 19.25 -23.00
C LEU A 263 -0.15 18.03 -23.76
N ILE A 264 -1.15 17.35 -23.19
CA ILE A 264 -1.85 16.27 -23.87
C ILE A 264 -2.55 16.81 -25.10
N LEU A 265 -3.33 17.88 -24.96
CA LEU A 265 -4.08 18.49 -26.08
C LEU A 265 -3.16 19.01 -27.21
N GLU A 266 -2.01 19.61 -26.88
CA GLU A 266 -0.99 20.01 -27.86
C GLU A 266 -0.44 18.83 -28.68
N ASN A 267 -0.43 17.65 -28.12
CA ASN A 267 0.17 16.46 -28.72
C ASN A 267 -0.86 15.46 -29.25
N LYS A 268 -2.13 15.59 -28.89
CA LYS A 268 -3.23 14.73 -29.31
C LYS A 268 -3.33 14.68 -30.85
N GLY A 269 -3.58 13.49 -31.40
CA GLY A 269 -3.62 13.23 -32.83
C GLY A 269 -2.25 13.12 -33.52
N THR A 270 -1.16 13.33 -32.79
CA THR A 270 0.19 13.34 -33.39
C THR A 270 0.92 11.98 -33.28
N PHE A 271 0.55 11.11 -32.34
CA PHE A 271 1.25 9.86 -32.07
C PHE A 271 0.33 8.64 -31.93
N GLU A 272 -0.91 8.84 -31.57
CA GLU A 272 -1.92 7.78 -31.52
C GLU A 272 -2.07 7.14 -32.92
N ASN A 273 -2.24 5.85 -32.97
CA ASN A 273 -2.33 5.04 -34.21
C ASN A 273 -1.10 5.06 -35.12
N LYS A 274 0.06 5.62 -34.70
CA LYS A 274 1.30 5.53 -35.44
C LYS A 274 2.12 4.31 -35.01
N ARG A 275 2.47 3.47 -35.96
CA ARG A 275 3.32 2.27 -35.73
C ARG A 275 4.64 2.60 -35.03
N SER A 276 5.25 3.74 -35.33
CA SER A 276 6.51 4.18 -34.72
C SER A 276 6.35 4.60 -33.25
N CYS A 277 5.12 4.82 -32.79
CA CYS A 277 4.80 5.20 -31.42
C CYS A 277 4.11 4.05 -30.66
N ASP A 278 3.89 2.92 -31.34
CA ASP A 278 3.21 1.75 -30.79
C ASP A 278 4.14 0.96 -29.87
N MET A 279 3.72 0.79 -28.63
CA MET A 279 4.38 -0.01 -27.60
C MET A 279 3.61 -1.30 -27.38
N ASN A 280 3.63 -2.17 -28.38
CA ASN A 280 2.81 -3.40 -28.44
C ASN A 280 2.83 -4.25 -27.18
N ALA A 281 3.99 -4.31 -26.48
CA ALA A 281 4.11 -5.08 -25.23
C ALA A 281 3.18 -4.57 -24.11
N TYR A 282 2.67 -3.33 -24.24
CA TYR A 282 1.86 -2.67 -23.21
C TYR A 282 0.50 -2.19 -23.70
N GLY A 283 0.21 -2.37 -25.00
CA GLY A 283 -1.06 -1.94 -25.58
C GLY A 283 -1.27 -0.42 -25.53
N VAL A 284 -0.19 0.36 -25.61
CA VAL A 284 -0.25 1.83 -25.55
C VAL A 284 0.56 2.47 -26.67
N TYR A 285 0.17 3.69 -27.03
CA TYR A 285 0.99 4.57 -27.87
C TYR A 285 1.70 5.60 -26.99
N GLY A 286 2.96 5.93 -27.33
CA GLY A 286 3.76 6.82 -26.51
C GLY A 286 4.54 7.87 -27.33
N LYS A 287 4.64 9.08 -26.76
CA LYS A 287 5.47 10.18 -27.29
C LYS A 287 6.20 10.87 -26.16
N THR A 288 7.48 11.17 -26.38
CA THR A 288 8.30 11.89 -25.40
C THR A 288 8.54 13.32 -25.86
N VAL A 289 8.31 14.27 -24.96
CA VAL A 289 8.64 15.68 -25.15
C VAL A 289 9.56 16.17 -24.03
N GLN A 290 10.25 17.28 -24.26
CA GLN A 290 11.11 17.92 -23.25
C GLN A 290 10.59 19.30 -22.92
N LYS A 291 10.17 19.52 -21.68
CA LYS A 291 9.73 20.84 -21.18
C LYS A 291 10.19 21.06 -19.73
N THR A 292 10.24 22.30 -19.29
CA THR A 292 10.30 22.66 -17.87
C THR A 292 8.95 22.37 -17.22
N LEU A 293 8.95 21.92 -15.96
CA LEU A 293 7.71 21.50 -15.28
C LEU A 293 6.98 22.68 -14.61
N PHE A 294 7.75 23.62 -14.11
CA PHE A 294 7.21 24.72 -13.33
C PHE A 294 7.80 26.05 -13.82
N GLU A 295 7.03 27.08 -13.67
CA GLU A 295 7.47 28.46 -13.95
C GLU A 295 8.74 28.79 -13.13
N GLY A 296 9.76 29.34 -13.79
CA GLY A 296 11.06 29.64 -13.20
C GLY A 296 12.00 28.45 -13.02
N ASP A 297 11.66 27.26 -13.54
CA ASP A 297 12.61 26.14 -13.63
C ASP A 297 13.49 26.27 -14.87
N GLU A 298 14.79 26.13 -14.69
CA GLU A 298 15.75 26.12 -15.83
C GLU A 298 15.90 24.70 -16.42
N LYS A 299 15.71 23.68 -15.60
CA LYS A 299 15.94 22.28 -15.95
C LYS A 299 14.76 21.67 -16.67
N LYS A 300 14.98 21.25 -17.93
CA LYS A 300 14.00 20.50 -18.71
C LYS A 300 13.93 19.06 -18.22
N ARG A 301 12.74 18.46 -18.26
CA ARG A 301 12.47 17.07 -17.95
C ARG A 301 11.93 16.35 -19.18
N TYR A 302 12.08 15.03 -19.18
CA TYR A 302 11.46 14.18 -20.19
C TYR A 302 10.04 13.86 -19.72
N ILE A 303 9.08 14.20 -20.55
CA ILE A 303 7.68 14.00 -20.31
C ILE A 303 7.18 13.01 -21.34
N HIS A 304 6.79 11.83 -20.87
CA HIS A 304 6.31 10.74 -21.68
C HIS A 304 4.78 10.74 -21.63
N ILE A 305 4.16 11.03 -22.76
CA ILE A 305 2.70 11.06 -22.92
C ILE A 305 2.31 9.73 -23.52
N TYR A 306 1.40 9.02 -22.88
CA TYR A 306 0.88 7.74 -23.32
C TYR A 306 -0.62 7.84 -23.58
N HIS A 307 -1.10 7.04 -24.52
CA HIS A 307 -2.51 6.82 -24.77
C HIS A 307 -2.81 5.32 -24.83
N SER A 308 -3.81 4.87 -24.10
CA SER A 308 -4.33 3.51 -24.08
C SER A 308 -5.76 3.49 -24.59
N ILE A 309 -6.03 2.70 -25.61
CA ILE A 309 -7.38 2.58 -26.21
C ILE A 309 -8.37 1.94 -25.22
N SER A 310 -7.94 0.91 -24.48
CA SER A 310 -8.81 0.27 -23.48
C SER A 310 -9.16 1.24 -22.34
N LYS A 311 -8.17 1.94 -21.83
CA LYS A 311 -8.36 2.94 -20.78
C LYS A 311 -9.23 4.12 -21.25
N ASP A 312 -9.11 4.55 -22.52
CA ASP A 312 -9.98 5.60 -23.10
C ASP A 312 -11.44 5.16 -23.07
N ALA A 313 -11.74 3.94 -23.52
CA ALA A 313 -13.08 3.41 -23.51
C ALA A 313 -13.68 3.34 -22.09
N ASP A 314 -12.92 2.77 -21.15
CA ASP A 314 -13.35 2.61 -19.76
C ASP A 314 -13.57 3.97 -19.06
N GLU A 315 -12.61 4.90 -19.19
CA GLU A 315 -12.71 6.22 -18.56
C GLU A 315 -13.84 7.06 -19.15
N ARG A 316 -14.06 6.97 -20.46
CA ARG A 316 -15.18 7.64 -21.15
C ARG A 316 -16.50 7.09 -20.66
N GLU A 317 -16.67 5.77 -20.62
CA GLU A 317 -17.89 5.15 -20.11
C GLU A 317 -18.20 5.56 -18.67
N HIS A 318 -17.19 5.51 -17.80
CA HIS A 318 -17.35 5.94 -16.41
C HIS A 318 -17.73 7.42 -16.30
N PHE A 319 -17.11 8.29 -17.08
CA PHE A 319 -17.39 9.71 -17.04
C PHE A 319 -18.81 10.02 -17.52
N GLU A 320 -19.22 9.43 -18.64
CA GLU A 320 -20.57 9.57 -19.21
C GLU A 320 -21.65 9.05 -18.23
N ASN A 321 -21.42 7.91 -17.60
CA ASN A 321 -22.32 7.36 -16.59
C ASN A 321 -22.43 8.30 -15.38
N ALA A 322 -21.32 8.83 -14.89
CA ALA A 322 -21.31 9.79 -13.79
C ALA A 322 -22.04 11.11 -14.14
N LEU A 323 -21.96 11.58 -15.38
CA LEU A 323 -22.73 12.73 -15.84
C LEU A 323 -24.22 12.43 -15.86
N ARG A 324 -24.64 11.27 -16.39
CA ARG A 324 -26.04 10.83 -16.40
C ARG A 324 -26.64 10.71 -15.01
N GLU A 325 -25.91 10.09 -14.08
CA GLU A 325 -26.32 9.96 -12.67
C GLU A 325 -26.49 11.33 -12.00
N ARG A 326 -25.53 12.25 -12.22
CA ARG A 326 -25.61 13.62 -11.69
C ARG A 326 -26.78 14.38 -12.29
N THR A 327 -27.01 14.28 -13.60
CA THR A 327 -28.16 14.92 -14.28
C THR A 327 -29.47 14.40 -13.71
N ALA A 328 -29.60 13.07 -13.55
CA ALA A 328 -30.79 12.45 -12.98
C ALA A 328 -31.04 12.91 -11.53
N LEU A 329 -29.99 12.99 -10.71
CA LEU A 329 -30.10 13.50 -9.35
C LEU A 329 -30.52 14.98 -9.33
N LEU A 330 -29.91 15.85 -10.15
CA LEU A 330 -30.28 17.26 -10.23
C LEU A 330 -31.74 17.42 -10.67
N MET A 331 -32.18 16.67 -11.68
CA MET A 331 -33.55 16.69 -12.14
C MET A 331 -34.57 16.18 -11.12
N SER A 332 -34.17 15.26 -10.23
CA SER A 332 -35.06 14.79 -9.15
C SER A 332 -35.39 15.87 -8.12
N HIS A 333 -34.57 16.92 -8.02
CA HIS A 333 -34.77 18.06 -7.13
C HIS A 333 -35.34 19.27 -7.85
N GLN A 334 -35.87 19.09 -9.06
CA GLN A 334 -36.52 20.19 -9.81
C GLN A 334 -37.74 20.75 -9.04
N ASN A 335 -37.86 22.06 -8.98
CA ASN A 335 -38.85 22.81 -8.21
C ASN A 335 -38.68 22.72 -6.68
N GLU A 336 -37.51 22.37 -6.19
CA GLU A 336 -37.18 22.41 -4.76
C GLU A 336 -36.20 23.56 -4.45
N THR A 337 -36.28 24.08 -3.22
CA THR A 337 -35.31 25.06 -2.72
C THR A 337 -34.12 24.29 -2.16
N VAL A 338 -33.10 24.09 -2.98
CA VAL A 338 -31.92 23.30 -2.63
C VAL A 338 -30.64 23.95 -3.19
N GLU A 339 -29.57 23.95 -2.43
CA GLU A 339 -28.23 24.35 -2.89
C GLU A 339 -27.38 23.10 -3.17
N PHE A 340 -26.80 23.06 -4.35
CA PHE A 340 -25.90 21.99 -4.74
C PHE A 340 -24.45 22.42 -4.55
N GLY A 341 -23.61 21.47 -4.12
CA GLY A 341 -22.19 21.71 -3.89
C GLY A 341 -21.41 21.95 -5.20
N SER A 342 -20.21 22.52 -5.07
CA SER A 342 -19.30 22.89 -6.19
C SER A 342 -18.94 21.72 -7.13
N ALA A 343 -19.10 20.48 -6.68
CA ALA A 343 -18.90 19.30 -7.52
C ALA A 343 -19.89 19.19 -8.69
N TYR A 344 -21.09 19.75 -8.53
CA TYR A 344 -22.08 19.83 -9.60
C TYR A 344 -21.83 21.06 -10.50
N GLU A 345 -21.48 22.18 -9.89
CA GLU A 345 -21.17 23.41 -10.62
C GLU A 345 -19.97 23.25 -11.55
N LYS A 346 -19.09 22.30 -11.32
CA LYS A 346 -17.98 22.01 -12.23
C LYS A 346 -18.47 21.68 -13.64
N TYR A 347 -19.54 20.90 -13.77
CA TYR A 347 -20.01 20.36 -15.04
C TYR A 347 -21.35 20.94 -15.51
N PHE A 348 -22.10 21.66 -14.64
CA PHE A 348 -23.42 22.19 -14.94
C PHE A 348 -23.52 23.65 -14.57
N TYR A 349 -24.24 24.41 -15.37
CA TYR A 349 -24.86 25.64 -14.95
C TYR A 349 -26.18 25.27 -14.25
N LEU A 350 -26.38 25.75 -13.03
CA LEU A 350 -27.55 25.48 -12.22
C LEU A 350 -28.48 26.69 -12.29
N HIS A 351 -29.65 26.50 -12.85
CA HIS A 351 -30.62 27.60 -13.06
C HIS A 351 -31.62 27.59 -11.92
N TYR A 352 -31.83 28.77 -11.32
CA TYR A 352 -32.76 29.01 -10.23
C TYR A 352 -33.71 30.13 -10.61
N ASP A 353 -34.93 30.12 -10.04
CA ASP A 353 -35.86 31.24 -10.15
C ASP A 353 -35.52 32.39 -9.17
N LYS A 354 -36.38 33.41 -9.10
CA LYS A 354 -36.14 34.57 -8.22
C LYS A 354 -36.26 34.27 -6.73
N ASP A 355 -36.93 33.18 -6.39
CA ASP A 355 -37.21 32.73 -5.03
C ASP A 355 -36.19 31.65 -4.58
N GLY A 356 -35.17 31.36 -5.41
CA GLY A 356 -34.15 30.40 -5.12
C GLY A 356 -34.56 28.93 -5.33
N VAL A 357 -35.63 28.71 -6.10
CA VAL A 357 -36.10 27.36 -6.45
C VAL A 357 -35.31 26.86 -7.66
N PHE A 358 -34.78 25.67 -7.58
CA PHE A 358 -34.02 25.06 -8.66
C PHE A 358 -34.90 24.67 -9.83
N LEU A 359 -34.51 25.11 -11.02
CA LEU A 359 -35.31 24.91 -12.25
C LEU A 359 -34.78 23.74 -13.09
N TYR A 360 -33.51 23.78 -13.51
CA TYR A 360 -32.89 22.73 -14.31
C TYR A 360 -31.35 22.89 -14.36
N PRO A 361 -30.62 21.80 -14.60
CA PRO A 361 -29.20 21.87 -14.92
C PRO A 361 -28.98 22.05 -16.43
N GLU A 362 -27.97 22.82 -16.80
CA GLU A 362 -27.48 22.93 -18.18
C GLU A 362 -26.02 22.46 -18.21
N GLU A 363 -25.72 21.45 -19.01
CA GLU A 363 -24.38 20.89 -19.11
C GLU A 363 -23.40 21.91 -19.71
N LYS A 364 -22.23 22.05 -19.08
CA LYS A 364 -21.10 22.83 -19.58
C LYS A 364 -20.34 22.03 -20.63
N THR A 365 -20.85 21.93 -21.84
CA THR A 365 -20.38 21.10 -22.95
C THR A 365 -18.88 21.30 -23.23
N THR A 366 -18.38 22.53 -23.16
CA THR A 366 -16.93 22.80 -23.34
C THR A 366 -16.04 22.15 -22.26
N VAL A 367 -16.55 22.03 -21.04
CA VAL A 367 -15.83 21.39 -19.94
C VAL A 367 -15.89 19.86 -20.08
N THR A 368 -17.07 19.32 -20.37
CA THR A 368 -17.27 17.86 -20.50
C THR A 368 -16.55 17.31 -21.72
N GLU A 369 -16.60 18.00 -22.88
CA GLU A 369 -15.83 17.62 -24.07
C GLU A 369 -14.32 17.66 -23.84
N ARG A 370 -13.83 18.64 -23.05
CA ARG A 370 -12.42 18.70 -22.68
C ARG A 370 -12.02 17.48 -21.83
N GLU A 371 -12.81 17.13 -20.80
CA GLU A 371 -12.57 15.95 -19.96
C GLU A 371 -12.59 14.65 -20.78
N ILE A 372 -13.60 14.48 -21.63
CA ILE A 372 -13.70 13.34 -22.56
C ILE A 372 -12.48 13.26 -23.48
N SER A 373 -11.99 14.41 -23.96
CA SER A 373 -10.84 14.45 -24.84
C SER A 373 -9.53 14.04 -24.19
N LEU A 374 -9.46 13.98 -22.87
CA LEU A 374 -8.32 13.58 -22.07
C LEU A 374 -8.39 12.11 -21.62
N CYS A 375 -9.52 11.42 -21.84
CA CYS A 375 -9.64 10.00 -21.52
C CYS A 375 -8.59 9.16 -22.25
N GLY A 376 -8.10 8.12 -21.57
CA GLY A 376 -7.07 7.21 -22.09
C GLY A 376 -5.65 7.73 -21.99
N TYR A 377 -5.43 9.02 -21.71
CA TYR A 377 -4.09 9.59 -21.59
C TYR A 377 -3.56 9.50 -20.17
N PHE A 378 -2.25 9.28 -20.08
CA PHE A 378 -1.51 9.40 -18.83
C PHE A 378 -0.08 9.88 -19.12
N VAL A 379 0.53 10.50 -18.11
CA VAL A 379 1.83 11.14 -18.27
C VAL A 379 2.80 10.67 -17.19
N ILE A 380 3.97 10.25 -17.63
CA ILE A 380 5.10 9.91 -16.77
C ILE A 380 6.21 10.93 -16.99
N ILE A 381 6.76 11.45 -15.91
CA ILE A 381 7.85 12.42 -15.94
C ILE A 381 9.12 11.76 -15.44
N THR A 382 10.22 11.97 -16.17
CA THR A 382 11.52 11.40 -15.80
C THR A 382 12.61 12.46 -15.81
N SER A 383 13.60 12.27 -14.93
CA SER A 383 14.80 13.12 -14.89
C SER A 383 15.79 12.80 -16.01
N GLU A 384 15.77 11.59 -16.56
CA GLU A 384 16.74 11.09 -17.53
C GLU A 384 16.07 10.49 -18.75
N ARG A 385 16.67 10.71 -19.93
CA ARG A 385 16.16 10.18 -21.21
C ARG A 385 16.24 8.65 -21.28
N LYS A 386 17.33 8.08 -20.77
CA LYS A 386 17.66 6.65 -20.89
C LYS A 386 16.93 5.74 -19.90
N ILE A 387 15.95 6.26 -19.18
CA ILE A 387 15.08 5.42 -18.36
C ILE A 387 14.34 4.37 -19.22
N HIS A 388 14.30 4.52 -20.53
CA HIS A 388 13.82 3.48 -21.44
C HIS A 388 14.61 2.15 -21.41
N GLU A 389 15.86 2.14 -20.96
CA GLU A 389 16.69 0.93 -20.87
C GLU A 389 16.50 0.19 -19.53
N VAL A 390 15.84 0.81 -18.59
CA VAL A 390 15.45 0.14 -17.36
C VAL A 390 14.21 -0.70 -17.66
N PRO A 391 14.06 -1.90 -17.06
CA PRO A 391 12.83 -2.69 -17.18
C PRO A 391 11.61 -2.00 -16.55
N LEU A 392 11.54 -0.67 -16.60
CA LEU A 392 10.36 0.14 -16.38
C LEU A 392 9.23 -0.26 -17.31
N TYR A 393 9.57 -0.77 -18.47
CA TYR A 393 8.59 -1.26 -19.41
C TYR A 393 7.99 -2.60 -18.98
N SER A 394 8.70 -3.44 -18.28
CA SER A 394 8.09 -4.60 -17.62
C SER A 394 7.45 -4.24 -16.28
N GLY A 395 7.85 -3.12 -15.70
CA GLY A 395 7.36 -2.64 -14.40
C GLY A 395 6.43 -1.43 -14.47
N SER A 396 6.43 -0.60 -15.51
CA SER A 396 5.56 0.57 -15.56
C SER A 396 4.10 0.26 -15.92
N VAL A 397 3.84 -0.88 -16.53
CA VAL A 397 2.51 -1.47 -16.50
C VAL A 397 2.21 -2.03 -15.12
N ASN A 398 3.20 -2.51 -14.41
CA ASN A 398 3.12 -2.98 -13.02
C ASN A 398 3.25 -1.89 -11.94
N VAL A 399 3.53 -0.66 -12.26
CA VAL A 399 3.22 0.47 -11.36
C VAL A 399 1.70 0.60 -11.18
N PHE A 400 0.94 0.07 -12.15
CA PHE A 400 -0.52 -0.10 -12.04
C PHE A 400 -0.93 -1.46 -11.45
N GLU A 401 -0.03 -2.46 -11.45
CA GLU A 401 -0.26 -3.82 -10.95
C GLU A 401 0.55 -4.18 -9.71
N ILE A 402 1.18 -3.23 -9.04
CA ILE A 402 1.45 -3.43 -7.62
C ILE A 402 0.06 -3.38 -6.99
N PRO A 403 -0.56 -4.52 -6.65
CA PRO A 403 -1.84 -4.49 -5.97
C PRO A 403 -1.62 -3.65 -4.73
N PRO A 404 -2.52 -2.72 -4.40
CA PRO A 404 -2.43 -2.02 -3.14
C PRO A 404 -2.35 -3.11 -2.08
N PHE A 405 -1.29 -3.14 -1.30
CA PHE A 405 -1.15 -4.05 -0.19
C PHE A 405 -2.41 -3.89 0.67
N GLY A 406 -3.38 -4.78 0.51
CA GLY A 406 -4.62 -4.74 1.25
C GLY A 406 -5.93 -4.63 0.46
N ALA A 407 -5.94 -4.72 -0.86
CA ALA A 407 -7.17 -4.95 -1.60
C ALA A 407 -7.54 -6.44 -1.48
N SER A 408 -8.26 -6.79 -0.43
CA SER A 408 -8.99 -8.06 -0.41
C SER A 408 -9.95 -8.06 -1.61
N SER A 409 -9.74 -8.98 -2.54
CA SER A 409 -10.75 -9.37 -3.51
C SER A 409 -12.05 -9.69 -2.76
N LYS A 410 -13.11 -8.95 -3.04
CA LYS A 410 -14.45 -9.42 -2.75
C LYS A 410 -14.79 -10.56 -3.70
#